data_b222ccab9e1d099b1fd6848793f3f842
#
_entry.id   b222ccab9e1d099b1fd6848793f3f842
#
_cell.length_a   1.000
_cell.length_b   1.000
_cell.length_c   1.000
_cell.angle_alpha   90.00
_cell.angle_beta   90.00
_cell.angle_gamma   90.00
#
_symmetry.space_group_name_H-M   'P 1'
#
loop_
_entity.id
_entity.type
_entity.pdbx_description
1 polymer ?
#
loop_
_entity_poly.entity_id
_entity_poly.type
_entity_poly.pdbx_seq_one_letter_code
_entity_poly.pdbx_strand_id
1 'polypeptide(L)'
;MEVNDGELLAVVGPSGCGKTTLLRILSGLEVPTTGKVFLDDREITRCEPKDRDLGMVFQNYALFPHLSVFDNMAFGLKARGHSAADTRSLVEPVAQRLELSDLLKRKPSELSGGQRQRVALGRLLARNPAIHLLDEPLSNLDAHLRSSTRQELARLHRENRRTTLFVTHDQTEAMTLGERICVMREGRIRQVGTPREIYDFPVDRFVAEFFGSPRINLFDGQLKTNPSGQSFFHLEGTRLALPAGCNLQGNGAITLGLRPEDLRPNGPDANAPDSSLLTVYERVEDLGDARILHLKAMNQSITVRTRPSDSFGDSNPSLTPDWSKAHWFDSKTGLRIQE
;
A
#
# COMPACT_ATOMS: atom_id res chain seq x y z
N MET A 1 7.30 10.49 13.46
CA MET A 1 6.08 9.69 13.10
C MET A 1 5.47 9.20 14.38
N GLU A 2 4.17 9.31 14.50
CA GLU A 2 3.38 8.85 15.64
C GLU A 2 2.38 7.80 15.16
N VAL A 3 2.19 6.76 15.96
CA VAL A 3 1.22 5.68 15.74
C VAL A 3 0.28 5.67 16.94
N ASN A 4 -1.01 5.73 16.68
CA ASN A 4 -2.01 5.77 17.75
C ASN A 4 -2.18 4.39 18.40
N ASP A 5 -2.64 4.38 19.66
CA ASP A 5 -2.94 3.12 20.33
C ASP A 5 -4.06 2.36 19.59
N GLY A 6 -3.84 1.05 19.40
CA GLY A 6 -4.75 0.17 18.68
C GLY A 6 -4.84 0.41 17.17
N GLU A 7 -3.98 1.27 16.59
CA GLU A 7 -3.94 1.54 15.15
C GLU A 7 -3.19 0.46 14.37
N LEU A 8 -3.68 0.12 13.17
CA LEU A 8 -2.90 -0.60 12.16
C LEU A 8 -2.32 0.40 11.16
N LEU A 9 -1.02 0.68 11.31
CA LEU A 9 -0.26 1.49 10.37
C LEU A 9 0.45 0.61 9.34
N ALA A 10 0.07 0.73 8.07
CA ALA A 10 0.78 0.07 6.98
C ALA A 10 2.00 0.92 6.56
N VAL A 11 3.19 0.32 6.53
CA VAL A 11 4.42 0.97 6.07
C VAL A 11 4.80 0.41 4.71
N VAL A 12 4.81 1.26 3.70
CA VAL A 12 5.03 0.85 2.31
C VAL A 12 6.14 1.64 1.63
N GLY A 13 6.68 1.09 0.57
CA GLY A 13 7.67 1.74 -0.29
C GLY A 13 8.48 0.73 -1.08
N PRO A 14 9.31 1.18 -2.02
CA PRO A 14 10.18 0.32 -2.84
C PRO A 14 11.12 -0.54 -1.98
N SER A 15 11.65 -1.60 -2.57
CA SER A 15 12.70 -2.39 -1.93
C SER A 15 13.89 -1.49 -1.59
N GLY A 16 14.48 -1.68 -0.41
CA GLY A 16 15.61 -0.89 0.07
C GLY A 16 15.28 0.51 0.60
N CYS A 17 14.02 0.93 0.69
CA CYS A 17 13.66 2.26 1.23
C CYS A 17 13.75 2.38 2.76
N GLY A 18 14.12 1.32 3.50
CA GLY A 18 14.36 1.37 4.94
C GLY A 18 13.24 0.80 5.84
N LYS A 19 12.21 0.14 5.29
CA LYS A 19 11.09 -0.43 6.07
C LYS A 19 11.52 -1.44 7.12
N THR A 20 12.33 -2.43 6.73
CA THR A 20 12.86 -3.44 7.64
C THR A 20 13.79 -2.83 8.68
N THR A 21 14.62 -1.84 8.30
CA THR A 21 15.46 -1.09 9.25
C THR A 21 14.62 -0.38 10.30
N LEU A 22 13.52 0.26 9.89
CA LEU A 22 12.56 0.87 10.82
C LEU A 22 12.03 -0.15 11.83
N LEU A 23 11.57 -1.33 11.37
CA LEU A 23 11.09 -2.38 12.27
C LEU A 23 12.20 -2.90 13.19
N ARG A 24 13.44 -3.04 12.71
CA ARG A 24 14.59 -3.48 13.53
C ARG A 24 14.94 -2.47 14.61
N ILE A 25 14.86 -1.17 14.31
CA ILE A 25 15.04 -0.10 15.30
C ILE A 25 13.93 -0.14 16.35
N LEU A 26 12.67 -0.25 15.93
CA LEU A 26 11.53 -0.33 16.84
C LEU A 26 11.61 -1.57 17.74
N SER A 27 12.00 -2.72 17.19
CA SER A 27 12.14 -3.96 17.95
C SER A 27 13.39 -4.01 18.86
N GLY A 28 14.32 -3.04 18.71
CA GLY A 28 15.58 -3.01 19.48
C GLY A 28 16.68 -3.94 18.96
N LEU A 29 16.48 -4.49 17.76
CA LEU A 29 17.49 -5.29 17.07
C LEU A 29 18.57 -4.41 16.42
N GLU A 30 18.30 -3.11 16.30
CA GLU A 30 19.23 -2.11 15.77
C GLU A 30 19.07 -0.80 16.55
N VAL A 31 20.18 -0.10 16.77
CA VAL A 31 20.18 1.18 17.48
C VAL A 31 20.22 2.31 16.46
N PRO A 32 19.30 3.30 16.52
CA PRO A 32 19.35 4.42 15.59
C PRO A 32 20.58 5.28 15.83
N THR A 33 21.20 5.78 14.76
CA THR A 33 22.34 6.72 14.85
C THR A 33 21.95 8.02 15.54
N THR A 34 20.73 8.49 15.27
CA THR A 34 20.15 9.70 15.87
C THR A 34 18.65 9.50 16.08
N GLY A 35 18.04 10.37 16.91
CA GLY A 35 16.64 10.29 17.23
C GLY A 35 16.32 9.36 18.40
N LYS A 36 15.04 9.27 18.73
CA LYS A 36 14.52 8.54 19.88
C LYS A 36 13.28 7.76 19.53
N VAL A 37 13.08 6.64 20.22
CA VAL A 37 11.87 5.82 20.13
C VAL A 37 11.17 5.87 21.48
N PHE A 38 9.88 6.17 21.44
CA PHE A 38 9.01 6.21 22.61
C PHE A 38 7.91 5.17 22.49
N LEU A 39 7.55 4.56 23.60
CA LEU A 39 6.34 3.79 23.79
C LEU A 39 5.56 4.51 24.90
N ASP A 40 4.45 5.11 24.55
CA ASP A 40 3.78 6.11 25.34
C ASP A 40 4.79 7.20 25.79
N ASP A 41 4.87 7.52 27.06
CA ASP A 41 5.82 8.51 27.61
C ASP A 41 7.20 7.92 27.93
N ARG A 42 7.39 6.60 27.70
CA ARG A 42 8.64 5.92 28.04
C ARG A 42 9.59 5.91 26.83
N GLU A 43 10.79 6.46 26.99
CA GLU A 43 11.87 6.27 26.01
C GLU A 43 12.39 4.83 26.05
N ILE A 44 12.32 4.14 24.90
CA ILE A 44 12.76 2.75 24.71
C ILE A 44 13.95 2.61 23.75
N THR A 45 14.57 3.72 23.34
CA THR A 45 15.63 3.74 22.32
C THR A 45 16.74 2.73 22.59
N ARG A 46 17.19 2.63 23.85
CA ARG A 46 18.27 1.73 24.28
C ARG A 46 17.80 0.51 25.09
N CYS A 47 16.49 0.29 25.20
CA CYS A 47 15.97 -0.89 25.85
C CYS A 47 16.26 -2.14 25.01
N GLU A 48 16.58 -3.24 25.66
CA GLU A 48 16.74 -4.53 24.98
C GLU A 48 15.39 -5.02 24.40
N PRO A 49 15.41 -5.83 23.33
CA PRO A 49 14.18 -6.34 22.70
C PRO A 49 13.20 -7.00 23.67
N LYS A 50 13.70 -7.75 24.64
CA LYS A 50 12.89 -8.46 25.66
C LYS A 50 12.06 -7.52 26.54
N ASP A 51 12.53 -6.27 26.75
CA ASP A 51 11.96 -5.29 27.67
C ASP A 51 11.03 -4.29 26.98
N ARG A 52 10.83 -4.43 25.64
CA ARG A 52 10.00 -3.50 24.85
C ARG A 52 8.52 -3.90 24.74
N ASP A 53 8.15 -5.08 25.19
CA ASP A 53 6.81 -5.69 25.01
C ASP A 53 6.28 -5.63 23.57
N LEU A 54 7.18 -5.86 22.61
CA LEU A 54 6.89 -5.94 21.19
C LEU A 54 6.92 -7.41 20.74
N GLY A 55 6.08 -7.74 19.74
CA GLY A 55 6.15 -9.03 19.06
C GLY A 55 6.42 -8.81 17.57
N MET A 56 7.36 -9.58 17.01
CA MET A 56 7.72 -9.44 15.60
C MET A 56 7.50 -10.75 14.83
N VAL A 57 6.88 -10.64 13.67
CA VAL A 57 6.82 -11.69 12.65
C VAL A 57 7.77 -11.27 11.53
N PHE A 58 8.76 -12.11 11.26
CA PHE A 58 9.76 -11.89 10.21
C PHE A 58 9.26 -12.41 8.86
N GLN A 59 9.77 -11.88 7.77
CA GLN A 59 9.45 -12.26 6.39
C GLN A 59 9.64 -13.77 6.12
N ASN A 60 10.67 -14.38 6.73
CA ASN A 60 10.95 -15.82 6.62
C ASN A 60 10.28 -16.66 7.73
N TYR A 61 9.32 -16.04 8.47
CA TYR A 61 8.59 -16.62 9.61
C TYR A 61 9.46 -16.97 10.83
N ALA A 62 10.76 -17.17 10.66
CA ALA A 62 11.73 -17.50 11.71
C ALA A 62 11.22 -18.56 12.70
N LEU A 63 10.65 -19.65 12.21
CA LEU A 63 10.21 -20.78 13.02
C LEU A 63 11.42 -21.62 13.43
N PHE A 64 11.37 -22.13 14.65
CA PHE A 64 12.38 -23.07 15.15
C PHE A 64 12.13 -24.45 14.52
N PRO A 65 13.04 -24.95 13.64
CA PRO A 65 12.78 -26.14 12.83
C PRO A 65 12.73 -27.44 13.66
N HIS A 66 13.37 -27.45 14.82
CA HIS A 66 13.41 -28.60 15.71
C HIS A 66 12.22 -28.68 16.67
N LEU A 67 11.44 -27.60 16.81
CA LEU A 67 10.27 -27.52 17.67
C LEU A 67 8.98 -27.89 16.91
N SER A 68 8.00 -28.43 17.61
CA SER A 68 6.65 -28.63 17.10
C SER A 68 5.93 -27.30 16.85
N VAL A 69 4.78 -27.34 16.15
CA VAL A 69 3.90 -26.17 16.00
C VAL A 69 3.52 -25.61 17.37
N PHE A 70 3.07 -26.49 18.28
CA PHE A 70 2.74 -26.09 19.65
C PHE A 70 3.91 -25.40 20.35
N ASP A 71 5.09 -26.00 20.30
CA ASP A 71 6.27 -25.45 20.97
C ASP A 71 6.78 -24.14 20.33
N ASN A 72 6.63 -23.98 19.02
CA ASN A 72 6.87 -22.70 18.35
C ASN A 72 5.95 -21.60 18.86
N MET A 73 4.65 -21.88 18.98
CA MET A 73 3.65 -20.94 19.51
C MET A 73 3.89 -20.64 21.00
N ALA A 74 4.26 -21.65 21.75
CA ALA A 74 4.51 -21.59 23.20
C ALA A 74 5.84 -20.95 23.59
N PHE A 75 6.78 -20.80 22.65
CA PHE A 75 8.17 -20.42 22.94
C PHE A 75 8.30 -19.17 23.81
N GLY A 76 7.62 -18.09 23.41
CA GLY A 76 7.66 -16.82 24.12
C GLY A 76 7.00 -16.87 25.51
N LEU A 77 6.00 -17.70 25.70
CA LEU A 77 5.35 -17.92 27.00
C LEU A 77 6.23 -18.70 27.94
N LYS A 78 6.84 -19.79 27.47
CA LYS A 78 7.80 -20.60 28.25
C LYS A 78 9.00 -19.77 28.68
N ALA A 79 9.54 -18.92 27.79
CA ALA A 79 10.66 -18.03 28.09
C ALA A 79 10.33 -16.99 29.19
N ARG A 80 9.05 -16.67 29.37
CA ARG A 80 8.54 -15.78 30.44
C ARG A 80 8.11 -16.52 31.71
N GLY A 81 8.34 -17.82 31.79
CA GLY A 81 8.07 -18.64 32.98
C GLY A 81 6.61 -19.07 33.17
N HIS A 82 5.76 -19.00 32.11
CA HIS A 82 4.40 -19.54 32.21
C HIS A 82 4.40 -21.03 32.48
N SER A 83 3.47 -21.50 33.32
CA SER A 83 3.29 -22.92 33.59
C SER A 83 2.83 -23.69 32.34
N ALA A 84 2.98 -25.00 32.31
CA ALA A 84 2.53 -25.83 31.20
C ALA A 84 1.00 -25.73 30.98
N ALA A 85 0.22 -25.60 32.07
CA ALA A 85 -1.23 -25.44 32.02
C ALA A 85 -1.61 -24.08 31.41
N ASP A 86 -1.01 -22.97 31.88
CA ASP A 86 -1.25 -21.62 31.37
C ASP A 86 -0.83 -21.52 29.90
N THR A 87 0.34 -22.08 29.56
CA THR A 87 0.82 -22.12 28.17
C THR A 87 -0.19 -22.80 27.25
N ARG A 88 -0.74 -23.94 27.66
CA ARG A 88 -1.75 -24.66 26.88
C ARG A 88 -3.03 -23.86 26.72
N SER A 89 -3.52 -23.26 27.80
CA SER A 89 -4.76 -22.46 27.78
C SER A 89 -4.66 -21.21 26.88
N LEU A 90 -3.45 -20.68 26.69
CA LEU A 90 -3.19 -19.54 25.78
C LEU A 90 -2.97 -19.98 24.33
N VAL A 91 -2.30 -21.12 24.09
CA VAL A 91 -1.95 -21.59 22.73
C VAL A 91 -3.15 -22.25 22.03
N GLU A 92 -3.90 -23.12 22.70
CA GLU A 92 -4.97 -23.92 22.05
C GLU A 92 -6.07 -23.05 21.43
N PRO A 93 -6.61 -22.01 22.07
CA PRO A 93 -7.62 -21.14 21.45
C PRO A 93 -7.08 -20.39 20.22
N VAL A 94 -5.82 -19.96 20.26
CA VAL A 94 -5.18 -19.31 19.11
C VAL A 94 -4.96 -20.31 17.97
N ALA A 95 -4.51 -21.52 18.29
CA ALA A 95 -4.35 -22.58 17.30
C ALA A 95 -5.68 -22.94 16.62
N GLN A 96 -6.78 -22.99 17.38
CA GLN A 96 -8.12 -23.22 16.84
C GLN A 96 -8.54 -22.11 15.88
N ARG A 97 -8.36 -20.85 16.26
CA ARG A 97 -8.69 -19.69 15.39
C ARG A 97 -7.92 -19.70 14.09
N LEU A 98 -6.66 -20.14 14.12
CA LEU A 98 -5.76 -20.22 12.97
C LEU A 98 -5.83 -21.55 12.22
N GLU A 99 -6.78 -22.42 12.55
CA GLU A 99 -6.94 -23.75 11.93
C GLU A 99 -5.67 -24.61 12.02
N LEU A 100 -4.99 -24.57 13.16
CA LEU A 100 -3.74 -25.29 13.42
C LEU A 100 -3.91 -26.45 14.43
N SER A 101 -5.12 -26.69 14.96
CA SER A 101 -5.37 -27.68 16.03
C SER A 101 -4.82 -29.07 15.70
N ASP A 102 -5.08 -29.55 14.48
CA ASP A 102 -4.64 -30.90 14.03
C ASP A 102 -3.14 -30.94 13.65
N LEU A 103 -2.50 -29.78 13.61
CA LEU A 103 -1.10 -29.62 13.20
C LEU A 103 -0.17 -29.39 14.40
N LEU A 104 -0.68 -29.24 15.61
CA LEU A 104 0.08 -28.86 16.80
C LEU A 104 1.33 -29.74 17.09
N LYS A 105 1.27 -31.03 16.71
CA LYS A 105 2.39 -31.97 16.90
C LYS A 105 3.40 -31.99 15.75
N ARG A 106 3.05 -31.40 14.58
CA ARG A 106 3.94 -31.38 13.39
C ARG A 106 5.12 -30.42 13.59
N LYS A 107 6.17 -30.66 12.80
CA LYS A 107 7.32 -29.76 12.69
C LYS A 107 7.17 -28.81 11.50
N PRO A 108 7.86 -27.67 11.47
CA PRO A 108 7.80 -26.72 10.34
C PRO A 108 8.11 -27.32 8.98
N SER A 109 8.94 -28.35 8.89
CA SER A 109 9.27 -29.07 7.65
C SER A 109 8.08 -29.84 7.05
N GLU A 110 7.07 -30.15 7.86
CA GLU A 110 5.88 -30.90 7.46
C GLU A 110 4.70 -29.97 7.10
N LEU A 111 4.93 -28.66 7.02
CA LEU A 111 3.92 -27.64 6.81
C LEU A 111 4.04 -26.97 5.44
N SER A 112 2.89 -26.57 4.87
CA SER A 112 2.87 -25.66 3.71
C SER A 112 3.37 -24.26 4.09
N GLY A 113 3.65 -23.40 3.10
CA GLY A 113 4.05 -22.01 3.34
C GLY A 113 3.04 -21.24 4.18
N GLY A 114 1.75 -21.34 3.85
CA GLY A 114 0.69 -20.68 4.60
C GLY A 114 0.49 -21.25 6.01
N GLN A 115 0.68 -22.54 6.21
CA GLN A 115 0.65 -23.13 7.55
C GLN A 115 1.83 -22.61 8.40
N ARG A 116 3.03 -22.51 7.85
CA ARG A 116 4.18 -21.91 8.56
C ARG A 116 3.92 -20.47 8.96
N GLN A 117 3.31 -19.69 8.07
CA GLN A 117 2.93 -18.31 8.37
C GLN A 117 1.90 -18.25 9.51
N ARG A 118 0.83 -19.07 9.45
CA ARG A 118 -0.15 -19.13 10.54
C ARG A 118 0.48 -19.50 11.88
N VAL A 119 1.48 -20.37 11.88
CA VAL A 119 2.25 -20.69 13.10
C VAL A 119 3.02 -19.48 13.62
N ALA A 120 3.66 -18.69 12.74
CA ALA A 120 4.37 -17.47 13.13
C ALA A 120 3.42 -16.41 13.72
N LEU A 121 2.24 -16.23 13.11
CA LEU A 121 1.17 -15.40 13.66
C LEU A 121 0.65 -15.95 14.98
N GLY A 122 0.46 -17.26 15.07
CA GLY A 122 0.03 -17.92 16.31
C GLY A 122 1.01 -17.70 17.46
N ARG A 123 2.31 -17.73 17.19
CA ARG A 123 3.36 -17.39 18.17
C ARG A 123 3.23 -15.95 18.68
N LEU A 124 2.94 -15.01 17.79
CA LEU A 124 2.71 -13.61 18.14
C LEU A 124 1.45 -13.45 19.00
N LEU A 125 0.32 -14.00 18.52
CA LEU A 125 -0.98 -13.86 19.17
C LEU A 125 -1.08 -14.59 20.52
N ALA A 126 -0.46 -15.76 20.66
CA ALA A 126 -0.44 -16.50 21.94
C ALA A 126 0.30 -15.70 23.02
N ARG A 127 1.39 -15.01 22.66
CA ARG A 127 2.13 -14.12 23.56
C ARG A 127 1.34 -12.84 23.89
N ASN A 128 0.52 -12.36 22.95
CA ASN A 128 -0.31 -11.16 23.04
C ASN A 128 0.45 -9.89 23.51
N PRO A 129 1.55 -9.48 22.86
CA PRO A 129 2.31 -8.29 23.25
C PRO A 129 1.50 -7.01 22.97
N ALA A 130 1.93 -5.88 23.56
CA ALA A 130 1.28 -4.59 23.36
C ALA A 130 1.33 -4.13 21.90
N ILE A 131 2.45 -4.37 21.21
CA ILE A 131 2.66 -3.94 19.82
C ILE A 131 3.05 -5.12 18.93
N HIS A 132 2.43 -5.18 17.76
CA HIS A 132 2.72 -6.13 16.70
C HIS A 132 3.56 -5.49 15.60
N LEU A 133 4.69 -6.11 15.25
CA LEU A 133 5.55 -5.72 14.13
C LEU A 133 5.53 -6.85 13.09
N LEU A 134 4.99 -6.59 11.91
CA LEU A 134 4.82 -7.57 10.85
C LEU A 134 5.67 -7.15 9.64
N ASP A 135 6.75 -7.91 9.37
CA ASP A 135 7.68 -7.64 8.27
C ASP A 135 7.33 -8.51 7.07
N GLU A 136 6.67 -7.95 6.08
CA GLU A 136 6.20 -8.60 4.84
C GLU A 136 5.55 -9.97 5.08
N PRO A 137 4.58 -10.08 5.99
CA PRO A 137 4.09 -11.38 6.45
C PRO A 137 3.32 -12.17 5.37
N LEU A 138 2.93 -11.54 4.25
CA LEU A 138 2.16 -12.16 3.18
C LEU A 138 2.96 -12.41 1.89
N SER A 139 4.24 -11.99 1.83
CA SER A 139 5.04 -11.98 0.60
C SER A 139 5.27 -13.37 -0.02
N ASN A 140 5.37 -14.41 0.80
CA ASN A 140 5.70 -15.77 0.36
C ASN A 140 4.45 -16.66 0.13
N LEU A 141 3.27 -16.05 -0.03
CA LEU A 141 2.02 -16.77 -0.26
C LEU A 141 1.58 -16.66 -1.71
N ASP A 142 0.91 -17.70 -2.20
CA ASP A 142 0.14 -17.63 -3.44
C ASP A 142 -1.03 -16.62 -3.33
N ALA A 143 -1.60 -16.23 -4.46
CA ALA A 143 -2.62 -15.16 -4.51
C ALA A 143 -3.89 -15.50 -3.70
N HIS A 144 -4.35 -16.76 -3.74
CA HIS A 144 -5.55 -17.18 -3.03
C HIS A 144 -5.33 -17.16 -1.51
N LEU A 145 -4.23 -17.76 -1.07
CA LEU A 145 -3.87 -17.82 0.36
C LEU A 145 -3.53 -16.42 0.91
N ARG A 146 -2.92 -15.54 0.10
CA ARG A 146 -2.67 -14.15 0.46
C ARG A 146 -3.97 -13.40 0.74
N SER A 147 -4.98 -13.57 -0.12
CA SER A 147 -6.29 -12.93 0.05
C SER A 147 -6.99 -13.38 1.32
N SER A 148 -7.05 -14.70 1.58
CA SER A 148 -7.69 -15.25 2.79
C SER A 148 -6.95 -14.86 4.07
N THR A 149 -5.62 -14.88 4.06
CA THR A 149 -4.81 -14.49 5.22
C THR A 149 -4.91 -12.99 5.51
N ARG A 150 -5.01 -12.15 4.47
CA ARG A 150 -5.26 -10.71 4.63
C ARG A 150 -6.58 -10.44 5.35
N GLN A 151 -7.66 -11.13 4.96
CA GLN A 151 -8.95 -11.02 5.63
C GLN A 151 -8.88 -11.46 7.10
N GLU A 152 -8.15 -12.53 7.37
CA GLU A 152 -7.95 -13.03 8.73
C GLU A 152 -7.13 -12.05 9.59
N LEU A 153 -6.07 -11.45 9.05
CA LEU A 153 -5.31 -10.40 9.74
C LEU A 153 -6.19 -9.18 10.07
N ALA A 154 -7.01 -8.74 9.11
CA ALA A 154 -7.96 -7.65 9.34
C ALA A 154 -8.97 -7.99 10.44
N ARG A 155 -9.46 -9.24 10.48
CA ARG A 155 -10.37 -9.73 11.53
C ARG A 155 -9.68 -9.73 12.87
N LEU A 156 -8.49 -10.34 12.97
CA LEU A 156 -7.73 -10.45 14.21
C LEU A 156 -7.35 -9.07 14.78
N HIS A 157 -6.99 -8.12 13.91
CA HIS A 157 -6.70 -6.76 14.35
C HIS A 157 -7.95 -6.09 14.94
N ARG A 158 -9.12 -6.18 14.27
CA ARG A 158 -10.38 -5.63 14.77
C ARG A 158 -10.82 -6.22 16.11
N GLU A 159 -10.59 -7.53 16.33
CA GLU A 159 -10.93 -8.21 17.57
C GLU A 159 -10.01 -7.83 18.73
N ASN A 160 -8.71 -7.72 18.46
CA ASN A 160 -7.70 -7.53 19.51
C ASN A 160 -7.29 -6.05 19.72
N ARG A 161 -7.47 -5.21 18.71
CA ARG A 161 -7.11 -3.77 18.73
C ARG A 161 -5.70 -3.50 19.28
N ARG A 162 -4.72 -4.33 18.89
CA ARG A 162 -3.31 -4.11 19.24
C ARG A 162 -2.66 -3.21 18.23
N THR A 163 -1.88 -2.24 18.71
CA THR A 163 -1.08 -1.38 17.83
C THR A 163 -0.22 -2.22 16.93
N THR A 164 -0.38 -2.06 15.61
CA THR A 164 0.24 -2.94 14.62
C THR A 164 0.96 -2.11 13.56
N LEU A 165 2.25 -2.37 13.36
CA LEU A 165 2.98 -1.89 12.19
C LEU A 165 3.09 -3.04 11.20
N PHE A 166 2.50 -2.84 10.03
CA PHE A 166 2.43 -3.82 8.95
C PHE A 166 3.28 -3.34 7.77
N VAL A 167 4.44 -3.94 7.59
CA VAL A 167 5.32 -3.62 6.46
C VAL A 167 4.96 -4.48 5.25
N THR A 168 4.81 -3.84 4.12
CA THR A 168 4.57 -4.52 2.83
C THR A 168 5.12 -3.69 1.66
N HIS A 169 5.33 -4.36 0.52
CA HIS A 169 5.55 -3.69 -0.76
C HIS A 169 4.29 -3.76 -1.67
N ASP A 170 3.24 -4.44 -1.23
CA ASP A 170 1.98 -4.59 -1.95
C ASP A 170 1.01 -3.45 -1.58
N GLN A 171 0.62 -2.67 -2.61
CA GLN A 171 -0.31 -1.55 -2.48
C GLN A 171 -1.69 -2.01 -1.99
N THR A 172 -2.17 -3.15 -2.49
CA THR A 172 -3.50 -3.67 -2.16
C THR A 172 -3.57 -4.06 -0.68
N GLU A 173 -2.50 -4.66 -0.16
CA GLU A 173 -2.40 -4.98 1.27
C GLU A 173 -2.47 -3.71 2.12
N ALA A 174 -1.68 -2.69 1.77
CA ALA A 174 -1.67 -1.42 2.50
C ALA A 174 -3.01 -0.72 2.46
N MET A 175 -3.64 -0.64 1.28
CA MET A 175 -4.93 0.03 1.08
C MET A 175 -6.09 -0.68 1.78
N THR A 176 -5.98 -2.00 1.99
CA THR A 176 -7.09 -2.80 2.56
C THR A 176 -6.95 -3.08 4.04
N LEU A 177 -5.72 -3.13 4.57
CA LEU A 177 -5.44 -3.40 5.98
C LEU A 177 -5.18 -2.13 6.78
N GLY A 178 -4.44 -1.17 6.22
CA GLY A 178 -4.01 0.03 6.92
C GLY A 178 -5.17 0.96 7.27
N GLU A 179 -5.30 1.33 8.55
CA GLU A 179 -6.12 2.48 8.96
C GLU A 179 -5.44 3.78 8.52
N ARG A 180 -4.10 3.81 8.60
CA ARG A 180 -3.23 4.79 7.93
C ARG A 180 -2.10 4.09 7.20
N ILE A 181 -1.55 4.78 6.22
CA ILE A 181 -0.41 4.32 5.41
C ILE A 181 0.74 5.31 5.57
N CYS A 182 1.92 4.79 5.89
CA CYS A 182 3.19 5.51 5.87
C CYS A 182 3.96 5.14 4.60
N VAL A 183 4.10 6.08 3.69
CA VAL A 183 4.83 5.90 2.43
C VAL A 183 6.28 6.29 2.63
N MET A 184 7.21 5.37 2.37
CA MET A 184 8.65 5.60 2.51
C MET A 184 9.36 5.57 1.14
N ARG A 185 10.34 6.46 0.99
CA ARG A 185 11.27 6.47 -0.15
C ARG A 185 12.65 6.93 0.31
N GLU A 186 13.70 6.20 -0.05
CA GLU A 186 15.11 6.58 0.21
C GLU A 186 15.39 6.94 1.68
N GLY A 187 14.87 6.12 2.61
CA GLY A 187 15.03 6.31 4.06
C GLY A 187 14.18 7.43 4.67
N ARG A 188 13.29 8.06 3.90
CA ARG A 188 12.45 9.18 4.35
C ARG A 188 10.98 8.85 4.23
N ILE A 189 10.20 9.36 5.17
CA ILE A 189 8.74 9.35 5.08
C ILE A 189 8.33 10.44 4.08
N ARG A 190 7.56 10.05 3.06
CA ARG A 190 7.02 10.97 2.05
C ARG A 190 5.64 11.48 2.43
N GLN A 191 4.76 10.56 2.86
CA GLN A 191 3.40 10.88 3.26
C GLN A 191 2.92 9.90 4.33
N VAL A 192 2.09 10.38 5.26
CA VAL A 192 1.31 9.54 6.18
C VAL A 192 -0.13 10.04 6.12
N GLY A 193 -1.07 9.13 5.90
CA GLY A 193 -2.48 9.48 5.80
C GLY A 193 -3.34 8.22 5.69
N THR A 194 -4.66 8.41 5.68
CA THR A 194 -5.61 7.34 5.38
C THR A 194 -5.40 6.81 3.96
N PRO A 195 -5.82 5.58 3.63
CA PRO A 195 -5.73 5.05 2.26
C PRO A 195 -6.32 6.01 1.22
N ARG A 196 -7.45 6.64 1.55
CA ARG A 196 -8.11 7.59 0.66
C ARG A 196 -7.30 8.88 0.46
N GLU A 197 -6.72 9.44 1.53
CA GLU A 197 -5.85 10.62 1.41
C GLU A 197 -4.60 10.34 0.58
N ILE A 198 -4.00 9.16 0.73
CA ILE A 198 -2.84 8.76 -0.07
C ILE A 198 -3.20 8.66 -1.56
N TYR A 199 -4.38 8.13 -1.87
CA TYR A 199 -4.84 7.91 -3.24
C TYR A 199 -5.34 9.18 -3.91
N ASP A 200 -6.23 9.94 -3.23
CA ASP A 200 -6.89 11.11 -3.76
C ASP A 200 -6.03 12.39 -3.65
N PHE A 201 -5.11 12.43 -2.67
CA PHE A 201 -4.29 13.60 -2.37
C PHE A 201 -2.80 13.25 -2.20
N PRO A 202 -2.16 12.60 -3.21
CA PRO A 202 -0.74 12.29 -3.16
C PRO A 202 0.08 13.57 -3.03
N VAL A 203 1.03 13.59 -2.09
CA VAL A 203 1.88 14.77 -1.81
C VAL A 203 2.84 15.09 -2.95
N ASP A 204 3.19 14.09 -3.74
CA ASP A 204 4.10 14.22 -4.87
C ASP A 204 3.83 13.16 -5.96
N ARG A 205 4.50 13.34 -7.08
CA ARG A 205 4.46 12.43 -8.24
C ARG A 205 4.81 11.00 -7.86
N PHE A 206 5.79 10.79 -6.96
CA PHE A 206 6.20 9.45 -6.55
C PHE A 206 5.05 8.70 -5.84
N VAL A 207 4.37 9.37 -4.90
CA VAL A 207 3.23 8.76 -4.19
C VAL A 207 2.09 8.46 -5.15
N ALA A 208 1.80 9.37 -6.10
CA ALA A 208 0.79 9.14 -7.13
C ALA A 208 1.10 7.92 -8.03
N GLU A 209 2.37 7.77 -8.46
CA GLU A 209 2.84 6.64 -9.27
C GLU A 209 2.90 5.33 -8.49
N PHE A 210 3.18 5.41 -7.18
CA PHE A 210 3.31 4.22 -6.34
C PHE A 210 1.95 3.57 -6.07
N PHE A 211 0.85 4.32 -6.01
CA PHE A 211 -0.49 3.81 -5.76
C PHE A 211 -1.37 3.84 -7.02
N GLY A 212 -1.92 2.68 -7.33
CA GLY A 212 -2.82 2.46 -8.46
C GLY A 212 -2.36 1.30 -9.35
N SER A 213 -3.33 0.50 -9.80
CA SER A 213 -3.12 -0.58 -10.76
C SER A 213 -4.29 -0.61 -11.74
N PRO A 214 -4.06 -0.19 -12.99
CA PRO A 214 -2.80 0.34 -13.58
C PRO A 214 -2.32 1.64 -12.95
N ARG A 215 -1.06 2.01 -13.22
CA ARG A 215 -0.46 3.25 -12.71
C ARG A 215 -1.14 4.48 -13.29
N ILE A 216 -1.04 5.59 -12.59
CA ILE A 216 -1.46 6.91 -13.06
C ILE A 216 -0.74 7.28 -14.37
N ASN A 217 -1.48 7.87 -15.30
CA ASN A 217 -0.90 8.46 -16.51
C ASN A 217 -0.34 9.83 -16.17
N LEU A 218 0.90 10.11 -16.54
CA LEU A 218 1.57 11.38 -16.29
C LEU A 218 1.92 12.06 -17.60
N PHE A 219 1.56 13.32 -17.73
CA PHE A 219 1.78 14.12 -18.92
C PHE A 219 2.58 15.36 -18.56
N ASP A 220 3.81 15.46 -19.03
CA ASP A 220 4.63 16.66 -18.85
C ASP A 220 4.26 17.69 -19.90
N GLY A 221 3.93 18.91 -19.46
CA GLY A 221 3.47 19.96 -20.35
C GLY A 221 3.64 21.35 -19.77
N GLN A 222 2.95 22.32 -20.34
CA GLN A 222 2.98 23.70 -19.91
C GLN A 222 1.60 24.24 -19.65
N LEU A 223 1.42 24.83 -18.48
CA LEU A 223 0.24 25.63 -18.19
C LEU A 223 0.40 27.01 -18.85
N LYS A 224 -0.64 27.48 -19.56
CA LYS A 224 -0.72 28.83 -20.11
C LYS A 224 -2.11 29.39 -19.88
N THR A 225 -2.18 30.61 -19.39
CA THR A 225 -3.43 31.34 -19.20
C THR A 225 -3.50 32.44 -20.26
N ASN A 226 -4.65 32.50 -20.98
CA ASN A 226 -4.88 33.56 -21.98
C ASN A 226 -5.29 34.87 -21.29
N PRO A 227 -5.30 36.00 -22.03
CA PRO A 227 -5.71 37.31 -21.50
C PRO A 227 -7.16 37.36 -20.95
N SER A 228 -8.03 36.43 -21.38
CA SER A 228 -9.43 36.32 -20.89
C SER A 228 -9.53 35.48 -19.59
N GLY A 229 -8.40 35.02 -19.04
CA GLY A 229 -8.37 34.24 -17.78
C GLY A 229 -8.61 32.74 -17.94
N GLN A 230 -8.77 32.22 -19.15
CA GLN A 230 -8.92 30.80 -19.39
C GLN A 230 -7.53 30.12 -19.44
N SER A 231 -7.39 29.04 -18.66
CA SER A 231 -6.17 28.24 -18.61
C SER A 231 -6.22 27.06 -19.57
N PHE A 232 -5.07 26.72 -20.10
CA PHE A 232 -4.85 25.61 -21.04
C PHE A 232 -3.64 24.81 -20.63
N PHE A 233 -3.74 23.51 -20.73
CA PHE A 233 -2.59 22.62 -20.64
C PHE A 233 -2.08 22.30 -22.05
N HIS A 234 -0.86 22.67 -22.32
CA HIS A 234 -0.18 22.44 -23.59
C HIS A 234 0.71 21.22 -23.51
N LEU A 235 0.49 20.25 -24.39
CA LEU A 235 1.15 18.96 -24.44
C LEU A 235 1.52 18.69 -25.91
N GLU A 236 2.80 18.60 -26.25
CA GLU A 236 3.36 18.22 -27.57
C GLU A 236 2.43 18.44 -28.80
N GLY A 237 2.05 19.69 -29.08
CA GLY A 237 1.21 20.02 -30.22
C GLY A 237 -0.31 19.95 -29.97
N THR A 238 -0.73 19.47 -28.79
CA THR A 238 -2.13 19.45 -28.36
C THR A 238 -2.37 20.48 -27.27
N ARG A 239 -3.53 21.14 -27.33
CA ARG A 239 -3.97 22.10 -26.33
C ARG A 239 -5.28 21.60 -25.71
N LEU A 240 -5.24 21.33 -24.41
CA LEU A 240 -6.42 20.94 -23.63
C LEU A 240 -6.94 22.16 -22.89
N ALA A 241 -8.21 22.51 -23.13
CA ALA A 241 -8.88 23.55 -22.38
C ALA A 241 -9.20 23.04 -20.98
N LEU A 242 -8.77 23.77 -19.96
CA LEU A 242 -9.14 23.45 -18.57
C LEU A 242 -10.53 24.00 -18.25
N PRO A 243 -11.33 23.30 -17.40
CA PRO A 243 -12.66 23.78 -17.03
C PRO A 243 -12.60 25.13 -16.30
N ALA A 244 -13.66 25.90 -16.41
CA ALA A 244 -13.84 27.11 -15.62
C ALA A 244 -13.82 26.75 -14.13
N GLY A 245 -12.95 27.41 -13.36
CA GLY A 245 -12.76 27.12 -11.92
C GLY A 245 -11.52 26.32 -11.58
N CYS A 246 -10.74 25.84 -12.55
CA CYS A 246 -9.39 25.36 -12.31
C CYS A 246 -8.49 26.55 -11.96
N ASN A 247 -8.21 26.73 -10.68
CA ASN A 247 -7.46 27.89 -10.14
C ASN A 247 -5.93 27.75 -10.27
N LEU A 248 -5.47 26.91 -11.17
CA LEU A 248 -4.04 26.82 -11.47
C LEU A 248 -3.55 28.17 -12.02
N GLN A 249 -2.85 28.92 -11.20
CA GLN A 249 -2.27 30.21 -11.58
C GLN A 249 -0.83 30.04 -12.03
N GLY A 250 -0.46 30.74 -13.10
CA GLY A 250 0.92 30.84 -13.57
C GLY A 250 1.12 30.25 -14.96
N ASN A 251 2.27 30.60 -15.54
CA ASN A 251 2.77 30.02 -16.77
C ASN A 251 4.03 29.22 -16.42
N GLY A 252 4.03 27.91 -16.65
CA GLY A 252 5.19 27.09 -16.30
C GLY A 252 5.07 25.63 -16.68
N ALA A 253 6.18 24.92 -16.55
CA ALA A 253 6.23 23.50 -16.77
C ALA A 253 5.55 22.78 -15.58
N ILE A 254 4.53 22.00 -15.87
CA ILE A 254 3.78 21.19 -14.90
C ILE A 254 3.57 19.79 -15.44
N THR A 255 3.35 18.85 -14.53
CA THR A 255 2.97 17.47 -14.87
C THR A 255 1.50 17.25 -14.47
N LEU A 256 0.69 16.85 -15.44
CA LEU A 256 -0.70 16.43 -15.24
C LEU A 256 -0.72 14.93 -14.97
N GLY A 257 -1.31 14.52 -13.85
CA GLY A 257 -1.58 13.12 -13.52
C GLY A 257 -3.07 12.80 -13.67
N LEU A 258 -3.38 11.75 -14.43
CA LEU A 258 -4.74 11.25 -14.64
C LEU A 258 -4.77 9.76 -14.36
N ARG A 259 -5.64 9.34 -13.44
CA ARG A 259 -5.77 7.90 -13.16
C ARG A 259 -6.47 7.19 -14.30
N PRO A 260 -6.18 5.90 -14.56
CA PRO A 260 -6.78 5.13 -15.65
C PRO A 260 -8.31 5.13 -15.63
N GLU A 261 -8.94 5.14 -14.48
CA GLU A 261 -10.38 5.17 -14.28
C GLU A 261 -11.02 6.56 -14.46
N ASP A 262 -10.21 7.61 -14.42
CA ASP A 262 -10.65 9.01 -14.57
C ASP A 262 -10.55 9.51 -16.03
N LEU A 263 -10.16 8.63 -16.94
CA LEU A 263 -10.15 8.85 -18.39
C LEU A 263 -11.34 8.13 -19.01
N ARG A 264 -12.26 8.90 -19.65
CA ARG A 264 -13.45 8.34 -20.29
C ARG A 264 -13.25 8.30 -21.80
N PRO A 265 -13.26 7.12 -22.41
CA PRO A 265 -13.24 7.03 -23.86
C PRO A 265 -14.58 7.50 -24.44
N ASN A 266 -14.50 8.35 -25.46
CA ASN A 266 -15.66 8.78 -26.22
C ASN A 266 -15.94 7.79 -27.37
N GLY A 267 -17.22 7.55 -27.70
CA GLY A 267 -17.60 6.73 -28.84
C GLY A 267 -17.16 7.35 -30.17
N PRO A 268 -17.16 6.55 -31.26
CA PRO A 268 -16.67 6.99 -32.57
C PRO A 268 -17.44 8.16 -33.17
N ASP A 269 -18.70 8.37 -32.75
CA ASP A 269 -19.59 9.42 -33.28
C ASP A 269 -19.62 10.69 -32.40
N ALA A 270 -18.88 10.71 -31.29
CA ALA A 270 -18.85 11.88 -30.41
C ALA A 270 -17.94 12.96 -31.01
N ASN A 271 -18.47 14.15 -31.26
CA ASN A 271 -17.64 15.35 -31.47
C ASN A 271 -16.74 15.50 -30.21
N ALA A 272 -15.47 15.20 -30.35
CA ALA A 272 -14.53 15.27 -29.24
C ALA A 272 -14.47 16.73 -28.72
N PRO A 273 -14.78 16.98 -27.45
CA PRO A 273 -14.61 18.32 -26.87
C PRO A 273 -13.16 18.81 -27.03
N ASP A 274 -12.95 20.12 -27.11
CA ASP A 274 -11.61 20.76 -27.17
C ASP A 274 -10.70 20.36 -25.98
N SER A 275 -11.27 19.71 -24.99
CA SER A 275 -10.57 19.15 -23.79
C SER A 275 -10.24 17.67 -23.91
N SER A 276 -10.41 17.03 -25.08
CA SER A 276 -10.19 15.61 -25.27
C SER A 276 -8.81 15.31 -25.84
N LEU A 277 -8.22 14.20 -25.37
CA LEU A 277 -6.97 13.63 -25.92
C LEU A 277 -7.31 12.70 -27.08
N LEU A 278 -6.77 12.99 -28.26
CA LEU A 278 -6.82 12.08 -29.39
C LEU A 278 -5.84 10.93 -29.20
N THR A 279 -6.30 9.71 -29.36
CA THR A 279 -5.48 8.52 -29.13
C THR A 279 -5.51 7.54 -30.30
N VAL A 280 -4.49 6.70 -30.35
CA VAL A 280 -4.42 5.55 -31.25
C VAL A 280 -4.54 4.29 -30.40
N TYR A 281 -5.42 3.38 -30.79
CA TYR A 281 -5.61 2.11 -30.13
C TYR A 281 -4.41 1.19 -30.36
N GLU A 282 -3.90 0.55 -29.30
CA GLU A 282 -2.83 -0.43 -29.37
C GLU A 282 -3.33 -1.85 -29.03
N ARG A 283 -3.93 -2.01 -27.85
CA ARG A 283 -4.45 -3.30 -27.38
C ARG A 283 -5.41 -3.16 -26.22
N VAL A 284 -6.17 -4.23 -25.94
CA VAL A 284 -7.01 -4.36 -24.74
C VAL A 284 -6.64 -5.61 -23.95
N GLU A 285 -6.72 -5.48 -22.64
CA GLU A 285 -6.67 -6.61 -21.70
C GLU A 285 -8.06 -6.73 -21.07
N ASP A 286 -8.72 -7.88 -21.23
CA ASP A 286 -10.00 -8.16 -20.58
C ASP A 286 -9.74 -8.95 -19.29
N LEU A 287 -10.05 -8.34 -18.15
CA LEU A 287 -9.88 -8.93 -16.82
C LEU A 287 -11.14 -9.58 -16.28
N GLY A 288 -12.24 -9.55 -17.07
CA GLY A 288 -13.55 -10.06 -16.68
C GLY A 288 -14.38 -9.02 -15.95
N ASP A 289 -13.86 -8.39 -14.88
CA ASP A 289 -14.53 -7.32 -14.13
C ASP A 289 -14.23 -5.91 -14.66
N ALA A 290 -13.14 -5.76 -15.41
CA ALA A 290 -12.71 -4.51 -16.03
C ALA A 290 -11.97 -4.79 -17.35
N ARG A 291 -11.88 -3.79 -18.21
CA ARG A 291 -11.00 -3.78 -19.38
C ARG A 291 -9.93 -2.72 -19.20
N ILE A 292 -8.71 -3.08 -19.57
CA ILE A 292 -7.59 -2.15 -19.61
C ILE A 292 -7.27 -1.86 -21.07
N LEU A 293 -7.52 -0.63 -21.49
CA LEU A 293 -7.16 -0.16 -22.82
C LEU A 293 -5.75 0.39 -22.78
N HIS A 294 -4.90 -0.08 -23.67
CA HIS A 294 -3.58 0.50 -23.94
C HIS A 294 -3.70 1.32 -25.22
N LEU A 295 -3.47 2.61 -25.08
CA LEU A 295 -3.62 3.60 -26.12
C LEU A 295 -2.33 4.39 -26.24
N LYS A 296 -2.14 5.04 -27.36
CA LYS A 296 -1.03 5.97 -27.60
C LYS A 296 -1.58 7.34 -27.95
N ALA A 297 -1.17 8.35 -27.22
CA ALA A 297 -1.38 9.74 -27.60
C ALA A 297 -0.01 10.40 -27.79
N MET A 298 0.19 11.03 -28.95
CA MET A 298 1.47 11.58 -29.33
C MET A 298 2.55 10.47 -29.28
N ASN A 299 3.59 10.60 -28.47
CA ASN A 299 4.63 9.58 -28.30
C ASN A 299 4.53 8.83 -26.96
N GLN A 300 3.43 8.97 -26.24
CA GLN A 300 3.26 8.44 -24.88
C GLN A 300 2.19 7.36 -24.84
N SER A 301 2.47 6.25 -24.15
CA SER A 301 1.49 5.22 -23.84
C SER A 301 0.55 5.70 -22.74
N ILE A 302 -0.75 5.48 -22.93
CA ILE A 302 -1.82 5.81 -22.01
C ILE A 302 -2.57 4.54 -21.64
N THR A 303 -2.85 4.37 -20.36
CA THR A 303 -3.66 3.26 -19.88
C THR A 303 -5.01 3.79 -19.37
N VAL A 304 -6.09 3.16 -19.80
CA VAL A 304 -7.46 3.52 -19.38
C VAL A 304 -8.13 2.28 -18.81
N ARG A 305 -8.80 2.43 -17.68
CA ARG A 305 -9.61 1.37 -17.07
C ARG A 305 -11.08 1.64 -17.30
N THR A 306 -11.78 0.69 -17.95
CA THR A 306 -13.18 0.81 -18.32
C THR A 306 -13.98 -0.39 -17.82
N ARG A 307 -15.29 -0.32 -17.90
CA ARG A 307 -16.19 -1.44 -17.62
C ARG A 307 -16.21 -2.41 -18.80
N PRO A 308 -16.45 -3.71 -18.58
CA PRO A 308 -16.59 -4.69 -19.67
C PRO A 308 -17.72 -4.34 -20.65
N SER A 309 -18.77 -3.66 -20.15
CA SER A 309 -19.92 -3.22 -20.96
C SER A 309 -19.62 -2.06 -21.92
N ASP A 310 -18.52 -1.32 -21.67
CA ASP A 310 -18.19 -0.16 -22.48
C ASP A 310 -17.62 -0.65 -23.81
N SER A 311 -18.29 -0.32 -24.94
CA SER A 311 -17.84 -0.68 -26.28
C SER A 311 -17.23 0.55 -26.95
N PHE A 312 -16.02 0.44 -27.44
CA PHE A 312 -15.29 1.54 -28.08
C PHE A 312 -15.08 1.31 -29.59
N GLY A 313 -15.56 0.17 -30.10
CA GLY A 313 -15.29 -0.25 -31.49
C GLY A 313 -13.79 -0.47 -31.74
N ASP A 314 -13.45 -0.84 -32.97
CA ASP A 314 -12.03 -0.96 -33.41
C ASP A 314 -11.47 0.41 -33.86
N SER A 315 -12.12 1.53 -33.47
CA SER A 315 -11.70 2.88 -33.82
C SER A 315 -10.83 3.51 -32.73
N ASN A 316 -9.99 4.45 -33.12
CA ASN A 316 -9.16 5.22 -32.19
C ASN A 316 -10.05 6.12 -31.31
N PRO A 317 -10.22 5.84 -30.01
CA PRO A 317 -11.09 6.67 -29.16
C PRO A 317 -10.41 7.98 -28.81
N SER A 318 -11.20 9.04 -28.67
CA SER A 318 -10.75 10.21 -27.94
C SER A 318 -11.05 10.03 -26.46
N LEU A 319 -10.19 10.59 -25.59
CA LEU A 319 -10.34 10.48 -24.14
C LEU A 319 -10.73 11.82 -23.54
N THR A 320 -11.79 11.83 -22.74
CA THR A 320 -12.17 13.00 -21.94
C THR A 320 -11.73 12.78 -20.49
N PRO A 321 -10.81 13.62 -19.95
CA PRO A 321 -10.42 13.57 -18.55
C PRO A 321 -11.56 13.99 -17.62
N ASP A 322 -11.67 13.33 -16.47
CA ASP A 322 -12.41 13.87 -15.34
C ASP A 322 -11.50 14.87 -14.59
N TRP A 323 -11.61 16.14 -14.97
CA TRP A 323 -10.76 17.20 -14.46
C TRP A 323 -10.88 17.40 -12.94
N SER A 324 -12.00 17.03 -12.33
CA SER A 324 -12.18 17.11 -10.87
C SER A 324 -11.30 16.11 -10.11
N LYS A 325 -10.73 15.15 -10.83
CA LYS A 325 -9.82 14.10 -10.33
C LYS A 325 -8.37 14.29 -10.79
N ALA A 326 -8.11 15.34 -11.55
CA ALA A 326 -6.77 15.62 -12.05
C ALA A 326 -5.80 15.93 -10.90
N HIS A 327 -4.57 15.43 -11.04
CA HIS A 327 -3.47 15.73 -10.10
C HIS A 327 -2.44 16.60 -10.83
N TRP A 328 -2.04 17.67 -10.19
CA TRP A 328 -1.07 18.61 -10.76
C TRP A 328 0.20 18.61 -9.94
N PHE A 329 1.34 18.46 -10.61
CA PHE A 329 2.65 18.43 -9.97
C PHE A 329 3.58 19.44 -10.63
N ASP A 330 4.42 20.09 -9.84
CA ASP A 330 5.51 20.88 -10.33
C ASP A 330 6.54 19.95 -11.02
N SER A 331 6.87 20.21 -12.28
CA SER A 331 7.72 19.31 -13.08
C SER A 331 9.16 19.22 -12.57
N LYS A 332 9.65 20.21 -11.78
CA LYS A 332 11.01 20.22 -11.26
C LYS A 332 11.13 19.49 -9.92
N THR A 333 10.21 19.77 -9.02
CA THR A 333 10.23 19.22 -7.65
C THR A 333 9.45 17.94 -7.51
N GLY A 334 8.50 17.69 -8.42
CA GLY A 334 7.53 16.60 -8.35
C GLY A 334 6.47 16.79 -7.26
N LEU A 335 6.46 17.91 -6.54
CA LEU A 335 5.49 18.18 -5.48
C LEU A 335 4.12 18.53 -6.07
N ARG A 336 3.05 18.13 -5.37
CA ARG A 336 1.69 18.48 -5.74
C ARG A 336 1.49 19.99 -5.67
N ILE A 337 0.89 20.54 -6.73
CA ILE A 337 0.39 21.91 -6.76
C ILE A 337 -1.02 21.88 -6.17
N GLN A 338 -1.27 22.70 -5.17
CA GLN A 338 -2.63 22.87 -4.61
C GLN A 338 -3.43 23.80 -5.52
N GLU A 339 -4.64 23.38 -5.83
CA GLU A 339 -5.63 24.19 -6.56
C GLU A 339 -6.27 25.26 -5.67
#